data_ff25929123d32c2a9912b92d2f6e989c
#
_entry.id   ff25929123d32c2a9912b92d2f6e989c
#
_cell.length_a   1.000
_cell.length_b   1.000
_cell.length_c   1.000
_cell.angle_alpha   90.00
_cell.angle_beta   90.00
_cell.angle_gamma   90.00
#
_symmetry.space_group_name_H-M   'P 1'
#
loop_
_entity.id
_entity.type
_entity.pdbx_description
1 polymer ?
#
loop_
_entity_poly.entity_id
_entity_poly.type
_entity_poly.pdbx_seq_one_letter_code
_entity_poly.pdbx_strand_id
1 'polypeptide(L)'
;MNILITGGAGYIGSELTGFFLNSGYKVKVVDTLEYEPTSLLRYVGNPDFDFEKLDVRRNQLLKKDLDWCDVIIPLACIVGFPLCDEKPREAVEVNYYINTWIAENKRDDQILIYP
;
A
#
# COMPACT_ATOMS: atom_id res chain seq x y z
N MET A 1 -13.55 -6.07 -8.40
CA MET A 1 -12.37 -5.21 -8.55
C MET A 1 -11.23 -5.70 -7.67
N ASN A 2 -10.04 -5.53 -8.16
CA ASN A 2 -8.81 -5.82 -7.44
C ASN A 2 -8.23 -4.53 -6.87
N ILE A 3 -8.02 -4.47 -5.58
CA ILE A 3 -7.55 -3.27 -4.88
C ILE A 3 -6.17 -3.51 -4.31
N LEU A 4 -5.22 -2.65 -4.64
CA LEU A 4 -3.88 -2.65 -4.07
C LEU A 4 -3.75 -1.51 -3.05
N ILE A 5 -3.32 -1.85 -1.84
CA ILE A 5 -3.05 -0.87 -0.78
C ILE A 5 -1.58 -0.99 -0.38
N THR A 6 -0.80 0.04 -0.59
CA THR A 6 0.56 0.10 -0.02
C THR A 6 0.49 0.76 1.35
N GLY A 7 1.28 0.27 2.31
CA GLY A 7 1.17 0.74 3.70
C GLY A 7 -0.12 0.29 4.39
N GLY A 8 -0.70 -0.81 3.92
CA GLY A 8 -2.00 -1.27 4.39
C GLY A 8 -2.01 -1.90 5.79
N ALA A 9 -0.85 -2.11 6.41
CA ALA A 9 -0.75 -2.53 7.80
C ALA A 9 -0.88 -1.36 8.80
N GLY A 10 -0.86 -0.13 8.32
CA GLY A 10 -1.10 1.06 9.13
C GLY A 10 -2.55 1.18 9.60
N TYR A 11 -2.82 2.21 10.40
CA TYR A 11 -4.14 2.44 10.99
C TYR A 11 -5.24 2.57 9.93
N ILE A 12 -5.09 3.49 8.98
CA ILE A 12 -6.08 3.70 7.91
C ILE A 12 -6.12 2.49 6.97
N GLY A 13 -4.97 1.98 6.57
CA GLY A 13 -4.88 0.89 5.61
C GLY A 13 -5.53 -0.40 6.09
N SER A 14 -5.37 -0.75 7.36
CA SER A 14 -5.98 -1.95 7.92
C SER A 14 -7.50 -1.87 8.00
N GLU A 15 -8.06 -0.70 8.30
CA GLU A 15 -9.50 -0.47 8.29
C GLU A 15 -10.08 -0.49 6.86
N LEU A 16 -9.40 0.16 5.90
CA LEU A 16 -9.79 0.11 4.49
C LEU A 16 -9.75 -1.32 3.93
N THR A 17 -8.75 -2.10 4.32
CA THR A 17 -8.65 -3.51 3.94
C THR A 17 -9.91 -4.27 4.35
N GLY A 18 -10.33 -4.13 5.61
CA GLY A 18 -11.57 -4.76 6.11
C GLY A 18 -12.81 -4.27 5.39
N PHE A 19 -12.91 -2.98 5.17
CA PHE A 19 -14.04 -2.39 4.44
C PHE A 19 -14.20 -2.97 3.04
N PHE A 20 -13.12 -3.04 2.28
CA PHE A 20 -13.17 -3.54 0.90
C PHE A 20 -13.41 -5.06 0.84
N LEU A 21 -12.81 -5.84 1.73
CA LEU A 21 -13.08 -7.28 1.83
C LEU A 21 -14.55 -7.54 2.17
N ASN A 22 -15.12 -6.80 3.11
CA ASN A 22 -16.55 -6.92 3.46
C ASN A 22 -17.48 -6.46 2.32
N SER A 23 -16.98 -5.63 1.41
CA SER A 23 -17.70 -5.19 0.22
C SER A 23 -17.55 -6.14 -0.97
N GLY A 24 -16.86 -7.26 -0.79
CA GLY A 24 -16.71 -8.30 -1.82
C GLY A 24 -15.58 -8.06 -2.83
N TYR A 25 -14.66 -7.15 -2.54
CA TYR A 25 -13.50 -6.89 -3.39
C TYR A 25 -12.33 -7.79 -3.01
N LYS A 26 -11.43 -8.03 -3.97
CA LYS A 26 -10.13 -8.64 -3.70
C LYS A 26 -9.14 -7.56 -3.30
N VAL A 27 -8.45 -7.77 -2.19
CA VAL A 27 -7.51 -6.79 -1.64
C VAL A 27 -6.13 -7.41 -1.49
N LYS A 28 -5.14 -6.76 -2.06
CA LYS A 28 -3.74 -7.04 -1.80
C LYS A 28 -3.12 -5.89 -1.03
N VAL A 29 -2.42 -6.22 0.05
CA VAL A 29 -1.67 -5.26 0.85
C VAL A 29 -0.17 -5.49 0.67
N VAL A 30 0.55 -4.42 0.47
CA VAL A 30 2.02 -4.38 0.47
C VAL A 30 2.48 -3.48 1.60
N ASP A 31 3.30 -4.00 2.50
CA ASP A 31 3.80 -3.28 3.67
C ASP A 31 5.14 -3.85 4.14
N THR A 32 5.95 -3.06 4.81
CA THR A 32 7.18 -3.54 5.44
C THR A 32 6.95 -4.21 6.79
N LEU A 33 5.80 -3.97 7.42
CA LEU A 33 5.47 -4.37 8.80
C LEU A 33 6.42 -3.78 9.87
N GLU A 34 7.10 -2.69 9.56
CA GLU A 34 8.07 -2.09 10.47
C GLU A 34 7.40 -1.48 11.71
N TYR A 35 6.21 -0.89 11.52
CA TYR A 35 5.52 -0.14 12.58
C TYR A 35 4.37 -0.89 13.24
N GLU A 36 3.64 -1.69 12.47
CA GLU A 36 2.48 -2.46 12.98
C GLU A 36 2.44 -3.86 12.34
N PRO A 37 3.03 -4.87 12.99
CA PRO A 37 3.16 -6.19 12.40
C PRO A 37 1.91 -7.07 12.49
N THR A 38 0.89 -6.68 13.28
CA THR A 38 -0.22 -7.59 13.65
C THR A 38 -1.59 -7.16 13.13
N SER A 39 -1.74 -5.94 12.64
CA SER A 39 -3.05 -5.35 12.26
C SER A 39 -3.81 -6.14 11.19
N LEU A 40 -3.08 -6.84 10.30
CA LEU A 40 -3.65 -7.61 9.19
C LEU A 40 -3.95 -9.07 9.53
N LEU A 41 -3.55 -9.56 10.71
CA LEU A 41 -3.75 -10.97 11.10
C LEU A 41 -5.22 -11.38 11.06
N ARG A 42 -6.14 -10.46 11.36
CA ARG A 42 -7.58 -10.71 11.31
C ARG A 42 -8.12 -11.04 9.91
N TYR A 43 -7.35 -10.77 8.86
CA TYR A 43 -7.74 -11.05 7.47
C TYR A 43 -7.07 -12.30 6.90
N VAL A 44 -6.11 -12.86 7.60
CA VAL A 44 -5.43 -14.09 7.20
C VAL A 44 -6.46 -15.23 7.14
N GLY A 45 -6.50 -15.92 6.02
CA GLY A 45 -7.49 -16.96 5.76
C GLY A 45 -8.71 -16.48 4.95
N ASN A 46 -8.90 -15.18 4.76
CA ASN A 46 -9.88 -14.70 3.79
C ASN A 46 -9.35 -14.97 2.37
N PRO A 47 -10.08 -15.70 1.50
CA PRO A 47 -9.60 -16.06 0.16
C PRO A 47 -9.42 -14.86 -0.78
N ASP A 48 -10.03 -13.73 -0.47
CA ASP A 48 -9.94 -12.49 -1.24
C ASP A 48 -8.86 -11.53 -0.70
N PHE A 49 -8.15 -11.94 0.35
CA PHE A 49 -7.04 -11.17 0.94
C PHE A 49 -5.69 -11.78 0.58
N ASP A 50 -4.78 -10.94 0.11
CA ASP A 50 -3.38 -11.28 -0.12
C ASP A 50 -2.46 -10.24 0.52
N PHE A 51 -1.30 -10.67 0.95
CA PHE A 51 -0.30 -9.83 1.60
C PHE A 51 1.10 -10.13 1.09
N GLU A 52 1.87 -9.08 0.84
CA GLU A 52 3.29 -9.19 0.54
C GLU A 52 4.11 -8.23 1.42
N LYS A 53 5.09 -8.79 2.13
CA LYS A 53 6.07 -7.98 2.83
C LYS A 53 7.07 -7.41 1.83
N LEU A 54 6.95 -6.13 1.54
CA LEU A 54 7.75 -5.46 0.54
C LEU A 54 7.93 -3.98 0.89
N ASP A 55 9.15 -3.48 0.74
CA ASP A 55 9.43 -2.05 0.74
C ASP A 55 9.08 -1.48 -0.63
N VAL A 56 8.16 -0.51 -0.67
CA VAL A 56 7.68 0.11 -1.92
C VAL A 56 8.78 0.78 -2.74
N ARG A 57 9.92 1.10 -2.12
CA ARG A 57 11.09 1.64 -2.84
C ARG A 57 11.66 0.63 -3.85
N ARG A 58 11.36 -0.65 -3.67
CA ARG A 58 11.63 -1.69 -4.66
C ARG A 58 10.53 -1.72 -5.73
N ASN A 59 10.41 -0.63 -6.47
CA ASN A 59 9.32 -0.39 -7.41
C ASN A 59 9.22 -1.46 -8.51
N GLN A 60 10.34 -2.05 -8.94
CA GLN A 60 10.32 -3.14 -9.92
C GLN A 60 9.59 -4.39 -9.41
N LEU A 61 9.67 -4.67 -8.11
CA LEU A 61 8.93 -5.77 -7.48
C LEU A 61 7.46 -5.42 -7.29
N LEU A 62 7.15 -4.14 -7.04
CA LEU A 62 5.78 -3.65 -6.92
C LEU A 62 5.03 -3.65 -8.26
N LYS A 63 5.73 -3.62 -9.38
CA LYS A 63 5.13 -3.50 -10.72
C LYS A 63 4.10 -4.58 -11.02
N LYS A 64 4.35 -5.81 -10.64
CA LYS A 64 3.39 -6.93 -10.83
C LYS A 64 2.06 -6.68 -10.11
N ASP A 65 2.12 -6.10 -8.92
CA ASP A 65 0.93 -5.80 -8.11
C ASP A 65 0.19 -4.59 -8.65
N LEU A 66 0.95 -3.59 -9.12
CA LEU A 66 0.39 -2.46 -9.84
C LEU A 66 -0.35 -2.91 -11.12
N ASP A 67 0.22 -3.84 -11.87
CA ASP A 67 -0.43 -4.37 -13.08
C ASP A 67 -1.67 -5.22 -12.78
N TRP A 68 -1.69 -5.88 -11.63
CA TRP A 68 -2.82 -6.72 -11.21
C TRP A 68 -4.05 -5.93 -10.78
N CYS A 69 -3.88 -4.76 -10.16
CA CYS A 69 -4.97 -4.04 -9.54
C CYS A 69 -5.80 -3.21 -10.52
N ASP A 70 -7.04 -2.92 -10.14
CA ASP A 70 -7.92 -1.96 -10.80
C ASP A 70 -7.89 -0.61 -10.07
N VAL A 71 -7.71 -0.65 -8.75
CA VAL A 71 -7.61 0.52 -7.87
C VAL A 71 -6.34 0.42 -7.06
N ILE A 72 -5.59 1.51 -6.97
CA ILE A 72 -4.44 1.62 -6.10
C ILE A 72 -4.62 2.76 -5.08
N ILE A 73 -4.34 2.44 -3.82
CA ILE A 73 -4.41 3.38 -2.69
C ILE A 73 -3.04 3.40 -2.01
N PRO A 74 -2.16 4.34 -2.36
CA PRO A 74 -0.83 4.42 -1.78
C PRO A 74 -0.88 5.12 -0.42
N LEU A 75 -0.80 4.34 0.65
CA LEU A 75 -0.74 4.82 2.04
C LEU A 75 0.65 4.65 2.68
N ALA A 76 1.57 3.94 2.01
CA ALA A 76 2.93 3.81 2.51
C ALA A 76 3.59 5.18 2.60
N CYS A 77 3.88 5.61 3.82
CA CYS A 77 4.51 6.90 4.08
C CYS A 77 5.27 6.88 5.41
N ILE A 78 6.24 7.76 5.52
CA ILE A 78 6.87 8.11 6.79
C ILE A 78 6.19 9.38 7.29
N VAL A 79 5.50 9.27 8.43
CA VAL A 79 4.69 10.36 8.99
C VAL A 79 5.26 10.90 10.29
N GLY A 80 4.94 12.15 10.58
CA GLY A 80 5.38 12.85 11.77
C GLY A 80 6.70 13.57 11.57
N PHE A 81 6.75 14.83 12.01
CA PHE A 81 7.92 15.69 11.84
C PHE A 81 9.21 15.10 12.42
N PRO A 82 9.22 14.52 13.65
CA PRO A 82 10.46 13.97 14.20
C PRO A 82 11.03 12.83 13.34
N LEU A 83 10.18 11.91 12.87
CA LEU A 83 10.64 10.77 12.09
C LEU A 83 11.10 11.17 10.68
N CYS A 84 10.41 12.12 10.05
CA CYS A 84 10.83 12.66 8.75
C CYS A 84 12.16 13.43 8.85
N ASP A 85 12.41 14.12 9.96
CA ASP A 85 13.64 14.83 10.23
C ASP A 85 14.82 13.88 10.50
N GLU A 86 14.56 12.74 11.17
CA GLU A 86 15.55 11.69 11.40
C GLU A 86 15.90 10.89 10.14
N LYS A 87 14.93 10.74 9.23
CA LYS A 87 15.04 9.94 8.00
C LYS A 87 14.63 10.73 6.76
N PRO A 88 15.27 11.89 6.48
CA PRO A 88 14.79 12.81 5.43
C PRO A 88 14.86 12.19 4.03
N ARG A 89 15.90 11.40 3.73
CA ARG A 89 16.05 10.73 2.45
C ARG A 89 14.97 9.67 2.24
N GLU A 90 14.73 8.83 3.23
CA GLU A 90 13.70 7.79 3.17
C GLU A 90 12.30 8.41 3.07
N ALA A 91 12.05 9.51 3.80
CA ALA A 91 10.79 10.24 3.72
C ALA A 91 10.51 10.74 2.30
N VAL A 92 11.51 11.32 1.62
CA VAL A 92 11.36 11.76 0.23
C VAL A 92 11.15 10.57 -0.72
N GLU A 93 11.89 9.49 -0.56
CA GLU A 93 11.76 8.30 -1.39
C GLU A 93 10.36 7.67 -1.27
N VAL A 94 9.87 7.50 -0.05
CA VAL A 94 8.59 6.83 0.22
C VAL A 94 7.40 7.77 0.02
N ASN A 95 7.50 9.03 0.44
CA ASN A 95 6.35 9.95 0.41
C ASN A 95 6.19 10.66 -0.94
N TYR A 96 7.25 10.75 -1.75
CA TYR A 96 7.22 11.47 -3.01
C TYR A 96 7.57 10.59 -4.20
N TYR A 97 8.80 10.08 -4.28
CA TYR A 97 9.26 9.41 -5.50
C TYR A 97 8.47 8.15 -5.86
N ILE A 98 8.13 7.32 -4.89
CA ILE A 98 7.35 6.11 -5.21
C ILE A 98 5.92 6.45 -5.67
N ASN A 99 5.31 7.47 -5.10
CA ASN A 99 3.97 7.90 -5.50
C ASN A 99 3.96 8.51 -6.90
N THR A 100 5.00 9.27 -7.26
CA THR A 100 5.20 9.75 -8.63
C THR A 100 5.38 8.58 -9.59
N TRP A 101 6.21 7.60 -9.24
CA TRP A 101 6.41 6.41 -10.04
C TRP A 101 5.11 5.61 -10.24
N ILE A 102 4.30 5.44 -9.21
CA ILE A 102 2.99 4.79 -9.31
C ILE A 102 2.10 5.54 -10.30
N ALA A 103 2.00 6.86 -10.16
CA ALA A 103 1.18 7.70 -11.04
C ALA A 103 1.61 7.60 -12.52
N GLU A 104 2.92 7.54 -12.78
CA GLU A 104 3.49 7.44 -14.13
C GLU A 104 3.40 6.03 -14.73
N ASN A 105 3.39 4.98 -13.89
CA ASN A 105 3.45 3.58 -14.33
C ASN A 105 2.13 2.80 -14.21
N LYS A 106 1.10 3.40 -13.62
CA LYS A 106 -0.24 2.82 -13.66
C LYS A 106 -0.79 2.82 -15.09
N ARG A 107 -1.71 1.91 -15.38
CA ARG A 107 -2.45 1.93 -16.64
C ARG A 107 -3.50 3.06 -16.62
N ASP A 108 -3.91 3.50 -17.77
CA ASP A 108 -4.91 4.59 -17.92
C ASP A 108 -6.29 4.20 -17.35
N ASP A 109 -6.63 2.90 -17.40
CA ASP A 109 -7.88 2.36 -16.89
C ASP A 109 -7.91 2.17 -15.36
N GLN A 110 -6.78 2.32 -14.69
CA GLN A 110 -6.68 2.17 -13.24
C GLN A 110 -7.04 3.45 -12.50
N ILE A 111 -7.71 3.29 -11.37
CA ILE A 111 -8.06 4.38 -10.46
C ILE A 111 -6.94 4.52 -9.42
N LEU A 112 -6.39 5.71 -9.29
CA LEU A 112 -5.47 6.09 -8.23
C LEU A 112 -6.21 6.97 -7.21
N ILE A 113 -6.28 6.49 -5.98
CA ILE A 113 -6.83 7.27 -4.86
C ILE A 113 -5.66 7.67 -3.96
N TYR A 114 -5.26 8.91 -4.07
CA TYR A 114 -4.15 9.47 -3.30
C TYR A 114 -4.73 10.39 -2.21
N PRO A 115 -4.64 10.00 -0.92
CA PRO A 115 -5.17 10.78 0.21
C PRO A 115 -4.29 11.96 0.61
#